data_49d9534540ab637934aa037f9fe23965
#
_entry.id   49d9534540ab637934aa037f9fe23965
#
_cell.length_a   1.000
_cell.length_b   1.000
_cell.length_c   1.000
_cell.angle_alpha   90.00
_cell.angle_beta   90.00
_cell.angle_gamma   90.00
#
_symmetry.space_group_name_H-M   'P 1'
#
loop_
_entity.id
_entity.type
_entity.pdbx_description
1 polymer ?
#
loop_
_entity_poly.entity_id
_entity_poly.type
_entity_poly.pdbx_seq_one_letter_code
_entity_poly.pdbx_strand_id
1 'polypeptide(L)'
;QRLAESVDVVAIDGKDDGSYEGKLIAELIREYTGEENPLYVQGRDGYRPCGYGDIVILARSTKAIGQQIYDALAAEGIPVHMENTRGFFETREISLMVSLFQIIDNPRQDIPLAAVLRSPVFGFSDDDLAQLRGKNKNMDFYDSLLHYVDSQEEGKLQDKTRQFLELLERFREKMTYATVSDMIQDIYNCTKLDYMMAAMSNGLQRRANLELLMEVAREFDSTSYKGLHQFVRYISGIKEREEDLGEASLSG
;
A
#
# COMPACT_ATOMS: atom_id res chain seq x y z
N GLN A 1 17.25 18.77 36.48
CA GLN A 1 16.08 18.45 35.67
C GLN A 1 16.04 19.36 34.46
N ARG A 2 16.10 18.75 33.24
CA ARG A 2 15.97 19.46 31.98
C ARG A 2 14.49 19.56 31.65
N LEU A 3 13.89 20.75 31.76
CA LEU A 3 12.49 20.98 31.47
C LEU A 3 12.36 21.42 30.00
N ALA A 4 11.39 20.86 29.27
CA ALA A 4 11.01 21.37 27.97
C ALA A 4 10.27 22.71 28.15
N GLU A 5 10.81 23.77 27.55
CA GLU A 5 10.09 25.02 27.40
C GLU A 5 9.06 24.82 26.30
N SER A 6 7.80 24.93 26.52
CA SER A 6 6.60 24.76 25.67
C SER A 6 6.71 23.82 24.43
N VAL A 7 7.72 23.93 23.58
CA VAL A 7 8.12 23.04 22.49
C VAL A 7 9.61 23.18 22.25
N ASP A 8 10.38 22.08 22.37
CA ASP A 8 11.82 22.07 22.05
C ASP A 8 11.95 21.69 20.56
N VAL A 9 12.41 22.64 19.75
CA VAL A 9 12.56 22.47 18.29
C VAL A 9 14.03 22.34 17.96
N VAL A 10 14.43 21.18 17.44
CA VAL A 10 15.78 20.93 16.92
C VAL A 10 15.71 20.93 15.39
N ALA A 11 16.41 21.88 14.77
CA ALA A 11 16.55 21.95 13.32
C ALA A 11 17.79 21.14 12.90
N ILE A 12 17.61 20.17 12.01
CA ILE A 12 18.68 19.40 11.39
C ILE A 12 18.76 19.82 9.92
N ASP A 13 19.87 20.43 9.53
CA ASP A 13 20.16 20.84 8.14
C ASP A 13 21.17 19.84 7.56
N GLY A 14 20.68 18.87 6.79
CA GLY A 14 21.47 17.82 6.14
C GLY A 14 21.36 17.91 4.63
N LYS A 15 22.48 17.64 3.94
CA LYS A 15 22.55 17.49 2.48
C LYS A 15 22.64 16.03 2.04
N ASP A 16 22.50 15.09 2.97
CA ASP A 16 22.67 13.66 2.76
C ASP A 16 21.33 12.90 2.58
N ASP A 17 21.43 11.63 2.24
CA ASP A 17 20.35 10.72 1.83
C ASP A 17 19.32 10.32 2.92
N GLY A 18 19.17 11.10 3.98
CA GLY A 18 18.23 10.81 5.09
C GLY A 18 18.68 9.72 6.07
N SER A 19 19.67 8.90 5.74
CA SER A 19 20.19 7.84 6.62
C SER A 19 21.01 8.41 7.77
N TYR A 20 21.82 9.42 7.50
CA TYR A 20 22.58 10.14 8.51
C TYR A 20 21.66 10.94 9.44
N GLU A 21 20.68 11.62 8.86
CA GLU A 21 19.65 12.36 9.60
C GLU A 21 18.87 11.42 10.53
N GLY A 22 18.47 10.24 10.05
CA GLY A 22 17.76 9.25 10.85
C GLY A 22 18.58 8.78 12.07
N LYS A 23 19.89 8.58 11.93
CA LYS A 23 20.77 8.22 13.07
C LYS A 23 20.91 9.35 14.08
N LEU A 24 21.09 10.58 13.61
CA LEU A 24 21.17 11.74 14.49
C LEU A 24 19.87 11.95 15.28
N ILE A 25 18.71 11.76 14.62
CA ILE A 25 17.40 11.80 15.28
C ILE A 25 17.31 10.68 16.33
N ALA A 26 17.79 9.46 16.03
CA ALA A 26 17.79 8.36 16.99
C ALA A 26 18.62 8.67 18.24
N GLU A 27 19.78 9.31 18.09
CA GLU A 27 20.63 9.76 19.20
C GLU A 27 19.91 10.80 20.06
N LEU A 28 19.27 11.80 19.45
CA LEU A 28 18.49 12.82 20.17
C LEU A 28 17.30 12.22 20.92
N ILE A 29 16.59 11.28 20.31
CA ILE A 29 15.47 10.59 20.96
C ILE A 29 15.97 9.83 22.19
N ARG A 30 17.08 9.12 22.09
CA ARG A 30 17.69 8.41 23.23
C ARG A 30 18.16 9.37 24.34
N GLU A 31 18.70 10.52 23.98
CA GLU A 31 19.05 11.55 24.96
C GLU A 31 17.82 12.05 25.71
N TYR A 32 16.70 12.27 25.01
CA TYR A 32 15.48 12.81 25.62
C TYR A 32 14.70 11.77 26.46
N THR A 33 14.77 10.50 26.08
CA THR A 33 14.05 9.41 26.75
C THR A 33 14.92 8.57 27.68
N GLY A 34 16.24 8.86 27.77
CA GLY A 34 17.20 8.10 28.56
C GLY A 34 16.97 8.20 30.08
N GLU A 35 17.34 7.14 30.80
CA GLU A 35 17.12 7.05 32.26
C GLU A 35 17.99 8.03 33.09
N GLU A 36 19.20 8.35 32.60
CA GLU A 36 20.16 9.14 33.39
C GLU A 36 19.81 10.64 33.43
N ASN A 37 19.33 11.23 32.33
CA ASN A 37 18.99 12.65 32.24
C ASN A 37 17.83 12.92 31.27
N PRO A 38 16.61 12.39 31.54
CA PRO A 38 15.48 12.54 30.65
C PRO A 38 15.03 14.00 30.54
N LEU A 39 14.50 14.36 29.37
CA LEU A 39 13.74 15.58 29.20
C LEU A 39 12.41 15.44 29.95
N TYR A 40 12.00 16.44 30.72
CA TYR A 40 10.72 16.46 31.40
C TYR A 40 9.69 17.26 30.60
N VAL A 41 8.56 16.65 30.32
CA VAL A 41 7.41 17.27 29.62
C VAL A 41 6.24 17.49 30.57
N GLN A 42 5.43 18.50 30.28
CA GLN A 42 4.24 18.77 31.07
C GLN A 42 3.14 17.76 30.76
N GLY A 43 2.76 16.95 31.75
CA GLY A 43 1.61 16.05 31.69
C GLY A 43 0.37 16.65 32.37
N ARG A 44 -0.71 15.84 32.47
CA ARG A 44 -1.98 16.27 33.13
C ARG A 44 -1.80 16.53 34.62
N ASP A 45 -0.95 15.77 35.29
CA ASP A 45 -0.76 15.79 36.76
C ASP A 45 0.60 16.39 37.16
N GLY A 46 1.27 17.12 36.27
CA GLY A 46 2.58 17.72 36.49
C GLY A 46 3.63 17.29 35.49
N TYR A 47 4.91 17.57 35.77
CA TYR A 47 6.03 17.18 34.92
C TYR A 47 6.33 15.68 35.05
N ARG A 48 6.53 15.03 33.90
CA ARG A 48 6.95 13.62 33.81
C ARG A 48 8.11 13.45 32.82
N PRO A 49 8.89 12.37 32.90
CA PRO A 49 9.89 12.07 31.88
C PRO A 49 9.26 11.97 30.49
N CYS A 50 9.99 12.45 29.47
CA CYS A 50 9.61 12.34 28.07
C CYS A 50 9.59 10.88 27.63
N GLY A 51 8.53 10.49 26.97
CA GLY A 51 8.41 9.17 26.32
C GLY A 51 8.37 9.31 24.79
N TYR A 52 8.50 8.19 24.09
CA TYR A 52 8.45 8.18 22.60
C TYR A 52 7.20 8.84 22.02
N GLY A 53 6.06 8.73 22.69
CA GLY A 53 4.79 9.34 22.25
C GLY A 53 4.72 10.86 22.41
N ASP A 54 5.70 11.48 23.04
CA ASP A 54 5.79 12.94 23.21
C ASP A 54 6.65 13.60 22.14
N ILE A 55 7.27 12.80 21.27
CA ILE A 55 8.23 13.27 20.25
C ILE A 55 7.58 13.23 18.88
N VAL A 56 7.63 14.34 18.16
CA VAL A 56 7.16 14.45 16.78
C VAL A 56 8.30 14.88 15.89
N ILE A 57 8.49 14.20 14.77
CA ILE A 57 9.47 14.53 13.75
C ILE A 57 8.73 15.22 12.60
N LEU A 58 9.09 16.48 12.35
CA LEU A 58 8.53 17.25 11.25
C LEU A 58 9.56 17.34 10.13
N ALA A 59 9.20 16.89 8.94
CA ALA A 59 10.04 16.96 7.75
C ALA A 59 9.38 17.82 6.68
N ARG A 60 10.19 18.57 5.91
CA ARG A 60 9.70 19.39 4.80
C ARG A 60 9.03 18.56 3.69
N SER A 61 9.49 17.32 3.48
CA SER A 61 8.91 16.36 2.56
C SER A 61 9.04 14.96 3.15
N THR A 62 7.95 14.45 3.70
CA THR A 62 7.89 13.06 4.19
C THR A 62 7.99 12.05 3.05
N LYS A 63 7.57 12.40 1.82
CA LYS A 63 7.72 11.54 0.63
C LYS A 63 9.19 11.28 0.27
N ALA A 64 10.08 12.26 0.50
CA ALA A 64 11.49 12.16 0.09
C ALA A 64 12.36 11.41 1.12
N ILE A 65 12.22 11.72 2.41
CA ILE A 65 13.13 11.23 3.46
C ILE A 65 12.43 10.44 4.57
N GLY A 66 11.09 10.47 4.62
CA GLY A 66 10.33 9.85 5.72
C GLY A 66 10.59 8.35 5.87
N GLN A 67 10.65 7.60 4.75
CA GLN A 67 10.92 6.17 4.79
C GLN A 67 12.34 5.85 5.31
N GLN A 68 13.33 6.64 4.92
CA GLN A 68 14.72 6.46 5.35
C GLN A 68 14.88 6.75 6.86
N ILE A 69 14.23 7.80 7.36
CA ILE A 69 14.16 8.10 8.81
C ILE A 69 13.45 6.97 9.56
N TYR A 70 12.31 6.50 9.04
CA TYR A 70 11.56 5.38 9.62
C TYR A 70 12.44 4.12 9.73
N ASP A 71 13.10 3.74 8.63
CA ASP A 71 13.94 2.54 8.58
C ASP A 71 15.14 2.67 9.53
N ALA A 72 15.74 3.86 9.63
CA ALA A 72 16.85 4.13 10.55
C ALA A 72 16.41 4.01 12.01
N LEU A 73 15.28 4.60 12.39
CA LEU A 73 14.73 4.52 13.75
C LEU A 73 14.31 3.08 14.12
N ALA A 74 13.68 2.38 13.19
CA ALA A 74 13.29 0.98 13.38
C ALA A 74 14.50 0.06 13.56
N ALA A 75 15.59 0.28 12.80
CA ALA A 75 16.85 -0.45 12.95
C ALA A 75 17.50 -0.23 14.33
N GLU A 76 17.30 0.94 14.93
CA GLU A 76 17.76 1.29 16.26
C GLU A 76 16.79 0.85 17.39
N GLY A 77 15.70 0.15 17.05
CA GLY A 77 14.69 -0.34 17.99
C GLY A 77 13.80 0.73 18.60
N ILE A 78 13.76 1.94 18.00
CA ILE A 78 12.90 3.04 18.46
C ILE A 78 11.51 2.85 17.86
N PRO A 79 10.44 2.77 18.68
CA PRO A 79 9.08 2.68 18.17
C PRO A 79 8.72 3.98 17.46
N VAL A 80 8.45 3.89 16.15
CA VAL A 80 8.12 5.03 15.31
C VAL A 80 6.81 4.77 14.56
N HIS A 81 5.96 5.77 14.56
CA HIS A 81 4.76 5.80 13.73
C HIS A 81 4.92 6.92 12.69
N MET A 82 4.81 6.56 11.43
CA MET A 82 4.83 7.52 10.33
C MET A 82 3.40 7.61 9.77
N GLU A 83 2.82 8.80 9.83
CA GLU A 83 1.63 9.06 9.02
C GLU A 83 2.04 8.90 7.56
N ASN A 84 1.53 7.83 6.95
CA ASN A 84 1.86 7.48 5.57
C ASN A 84 1.29 8.56 4.66
N THR A 85 2.15 9.46 4.21
CA THR A 85 1.85 10.44 3.15
C THR A 85 1.75 9.82 1.75
N ARG A 86 2.02 8.52 1.62
CA ARG A 86 1.50 7.77 0.47
C ARG A 86 0.02 7.65 0.68
N GLY A 87 -0.75 8.21 -0.22
CA GLY A 87 -2.20 8.07 -0.19
C GLY A 87 -2.57 6.60 -0.01
N PHE A 88 -3.63 6.33 0.71
CA PHE A 88 -4.14 4.98 0.97
C PHE A 88 -4.13 4.11 -0.29
N PHE A 89 -4.50 4.69 -1.44
CA PHE A 89 -4.57 3.99 -2.73
C PHE A 89 -3.21 3.72 -3.39
N GLU A 90 -2.11 4.29 -2.88
CA GLU A 90 -0.75 4.05 -3.39
C GLU A 90 -0.05 2.90 -2.64
N THR A 91 -0.62 2.43 -1.53
CA THR A 91 -0.07 1.28 -0.81
C THR A 91 -0.14 0.02 -1.69
N ARG A 92 0.86 -0.87 -1.54
CA ARG A 92 1.00 -2.04 -2.45
C ARG A 92 -0.22 -2.95 -2.43
N GLU A 93 -0.77 -3.23 -1.26
CA GLU A 93 -1.94 -4.07 -1.07
C GLU A 93 -3.19 -3.47 -1.71
N ILE A 94 -3.41 -2.17 -1.57
CA ILE A 94 -4.57 -1.48 -2.14
C ILE A 94 -4.40 -1.30 -3.64
N SER A 95 -3.21 -0.92 -4.11
CA SER A 95 -2.90 -0.84 -5.54
C SER A 95 -3.09 -2.18 -6.25
N LEU A 96 -2.74 -3.31 -5.60
CA LEU A 96 -3.00 -4.65 -6.13
C LEU A 96 -4.50 -4.94 -6.19
N MET A 97 -5.27 -4.62 -5.14
CA MET A 97 -6.73 -4.79 -5.14
C MET A 97 -7.40 -3.94 -6.23
N VAL A 98 -6.98 -2.69 -6.39
CA VAL A 98 -7.49 -1.82 -7.46
C VAL A 98 -7.17 -2.39 -8.84
N SER A 99 -5.95 -2.90 -9.05
CA SER A 99 -5.56 -3.56 -10.30
C SER A 99 -6.40 -4.83 -10.56
N LEU A 100 -6.71 -5.62 -9.53
CA LEU A 100 -7.62 -6.76 -9.63
C LEU A 100 -9.03 -6.31 -10.05
N PHE A 101 -9.58 -5.28 -9.43
CA PHE A 101 -10.89 -4.73 -9.81
C PHE A 101 -10.90 -4.25 -11.26
N GLN A 102 -9.83 -3.58 -11.70
CA GLN A 102 -9.70 -3.10 -13.07
C GLN A 102 -9.72 -4.23 -14.09
N ILE A 103 -9.01 -5.34 -13.85
CA ILE A 103 -8.99 -6.47 -14.79
C ILE A 103 -10.25 -7.34 -14.71
N ILE A 104 -10.94 -7.38 -13.58
CA ILE A 104 -12.25 -8.01 -13.46
C ILE A 104 -13.27 -7.23 -14.31
N ASP A 105 -13.25 -5.89 -14.22
CA ASP A 105 -14.11 -5.01 -15.02
C ASP A 105 -13.75 -5.09 -16.52
N ASN A 106 -12.47 -4.88 -16.83
CA ASN A 106 -11.95 -4.97 -18.20
C ASN A 106 -10.56 -5.63 -18.22
N PRO A 107 -10.44 -6.90 -18.64
CA PRO A 107 -9.17 -7.64 -18.64
C PRO A 107 -8.15 -7.16 -19.69
N ARG A 108 -8.58 -6.35 -20.69
CA ARG A 108 -7.69 -5.82 -21.74
C ARG A 108 -6.89 -4.59 -21.33
N GLN A 109 -6.66 -4.41 -20.03
CA GLN A 109 -5.79 -3.38 -19.48
C GLN A 109 -4.42 -4.00 -19.16
N ASP A 110 -3.46 -3.87 -20.07
CA ASP A 110 -2.15 -4.54 -20.01
C ASP A 110 -1.39 -4.24 -18.70
N ILE A 111 -1.38 -2.97 -18.24
CA ILE A 111 -0.64 -2.55 -17.04
C ILE A 111 -1.22 -3.18 -15.76
N PRO A 112 -2.52 -3.07 -15.45
CA PRO A 112 -3.12 -3.74 -14.30
C PRO A 112 -2.98 -5.26 -14.38
N LEU A 113 -3.15 -5.86 -15.57
CA LEU A 113 -3.02 -7.31 -15.76
C LEU A 113 -1.61 -7.80 -15.44
N ALA A 114 -0.58 -7.13 -15.96
CA ALA A 114 0.81 -7.46 -15.66
C ALA A 114 1.14 -7.28 -14.16
N ALA A 115 0.62 -6.21 -13.53
CA ALA A 115 0.80 -5.98 -12.09
C ALA A 115 0.18 -7.09 -11.24
N VAL A 116 -1.02 -7.55 -11.59
CA VAL A 116 -1.70 -8.65 -10.90
C VAL A 116 -0.95 -9.96 -11.08
N LEU A 117 -0.59 -10.34 -12.30
CA LEU A 117 0.14 -11.58 -12.59
C LEU A 117 1.48 -11.63 -11.83
N ARG A 118 2.22 -10.53 -11.82
CA ARG A 118 3.52 -10.40 -11.15
C ARG A 118 3.41 -10.36 -9.62
N SER A 119 2.22 -10.14 -9.09
CA SER A 119 2.04 -10.06 -7.64
C SER A 119 2.43 -11.37 -6.93
N PRO A 120 2.81 -11.31 -5.65
CA PRO A 120 3.09 -12.51 -4.86
C PRO A 120 1.93 -13.50 -4.82
N VAL A 121 0.71 -13.02 -5.00
CA VAL A 121 -0.53 -13.84 -5.02
C VAL A 121 -0.55 -14.80 -6.19
N PHE A 122 -0.19 -14.32 -7.39
CA PHE A 122 -0.19 -15.13 -8.60
C PHE A 122 1.21 -15.61 -8.98
N GLY A 123 2.27 -14.89 -8.58
CA GLY A 123 3.65 -15.34 -8.60
C GLY A 123 4.23 -15.62 -9.99
N PHE A 124 3.76 -14.94 -11.05
CA PHE A 124 4.40 -15.03 -12.36
C PHE A 124 5.72 -14.27 -12.36
N SER A 125 6.78 -14.89 -12.88
CA SER A 125 8.08 -14.25 -13.05
C SER A 125 8.09 -13.31 -14.26
N ASP A 126 9.11 -12.46 -14.35
CA ASP A 126 9.30 -11.61 -15.53
C ASP A 126 9.53 -12.45 -16.79
N ASP A 127 10.19 -13.61 -16.68
CA ASP A 127 10.39 -14.56 -17.77
C ASP A 127 9.05 -15.20 -18.18
N ASP A 128 8.19 -15.58 -17.22
CA ASP A 128 6.83 -16.06 -17.52
C ASP A 128 6.04 -15.03 -18.32
N LEU A 129 6.05 -13.76 -17.87
CA LEU A 129 5.34 -12.68 -18.57
C LEU A 129 5.89 -12.44 -19.97
N ALA A 130 7.22 -12.50 -20.14
CA ALA A 130 7.86 -12.35 -21.44
C ALA A 130 7.47 -13.51 -22.38
N GLN A 131 7.42 -14.74 -21.88
CA GLN A 131 7.00 -15.93 -22.64
C GLN A 131 5.52 -15.83 -23.03
N LEU A 132 4.64 -15.44 -22.10
CA LEU A 132 3.20 -15.24 -22.33
C LEU A 132 2.92 -14.13 -23.34
N ARG A 133 3.70 -13.04 -23.32
CA ARG A 133 3.56 -11.96 -24.30
C ARG A 133 3.93 -12.43 -25.72
N GLY A 134 4.88 -13.36 -25.82
CA GLY A 134 5.31 -13.95 -27.07
C GLY A 134 5.86 -12.92 -28.06
N LYS A 135 5.81 -13.28 -29.37
CA LYS A 135 6.29 -12.42 -30.47
C LYS A 135 5.24 -11.42 -30.98
N ASN A 136 3.98 -11.58 -30.60
CA ASN A 136 2.87 -10.78 -31.10
C ASN A 136 2.68 -9.49 -30.28
N LYS A 137 3.49 -8.48 -30.55
CA LYS A 137 3.40 -7.18 -29.86
C LYS A 137 2.12 -6.37 -30.15
N ASN A 138 1.37 -6.73 -31.17
CA ASN A 138 0.17 -6.02 -31.60
C ASN A 138 -1.14 -6.56 -31.00
N MET A 139 -1.04 -7.59 -30.15
CA MET A 139 -2.18 -8.21 -29.48
C MET A 139 -2.23 -7.71 -28.02
N ASP A 140 -3.41 -7.50 -27.45
CA ASP A 140 -3.57 -7.22 -26.04
C ASP A 140 -2.97 -8.36 -25.19
N PHE A 141 -2.45 -8.03 -24.01
CA PHE A 141 -1.81 -9.05 -23.17
C PHE A 141 -2.79 -10.15 -22.75
N TYR A 142 -4.03 -9.79 -22.48
CA TYR A 142 -5.09 -10.77 -22.17
C TYR A 142 -5.31 -11.76 -23.31
N ASP A 143 -5.40 -11.28 -24.55
CA ASP A 143 -5.56 -12.17 -25.71
C ASP A 143 -4.31 -13.03 -25.94
N SER A 144 -3.13 -12.54 -25.57
CA SER A 144 -1.89 -13.34 -25.56
C SER A 144 -1.96 -14.51 -24.56
N LEU A 145 -2.55 -14.29 -23.36
CA LEU A 145 -2.76 -15.37 -22.37
C LEU A 145 -3.72 -16.43 -22.91
N LEU A 146 -4.84 -16.01 -23.50
CA LEU A 146 -5.82 -16.94 -24.12
C LEU A 146 -5.16 -17.79 -25.21
N HIS A 147 -4.43 -17.13 -26.13
CA HIS A 147 -3.73 -17.82 -27.21
C HIS A 147 -2.67 -18.80 -26.68
N TYR A 148 -1.96 -18.45 -25.59
CA TYR A 148 -0.96 -19.32 -24.99
C TYR A 148 -1.59 -20.57 -24.40
N VAL A 149 -2.74 -20.48 -23.74
CA VAL A 149 -3.46 -21.63 -23.17
C VAL A 149 -4.04 -22.52 -24.26
N ASP A 150 -4.49 -21.93 -25.37
CA ASP A 150 -5.03 -22.69 -26.52
C ASP A 150 -3.91 -23.35 -27.36
N SER A 151 -2.67 -22.92 -27.21
CA SER A 151 -1.51 -23.58 -27.84
C SER A 151 -1.33 -24.99 -27.27
N GLN A 152 -0.86 -25.95 -28.11
CA GLN A 152 -0.69 -27.35 -27.71
C GLN A 152 0.56 -27.60 -26.83
N GLU A 153 1.17 -26.56 -26.29
CA GLU A 153 2.34 -26.64 -25.40
C GLU A 153 1.87 -26.96 -23.98
N GLU A 154 1.90 -28.24 -23.61
CA GLU A 154 1.64 -28.63 -22.21
C GLU A 154 2.81 -28.25 -21.31
N GLY A 155 2.53 -27.61 -20.17
CA GLY A 155 3.56 -27.23 -19.21
C GLY A 155 3.05 -26.45 -17.99
N LYS A 156 3.90 -26.34 -16.97
CA LYS A 156 3.56 -25.66 -15.70
C LYS A 156 3.06 -24.23 -15.91
N LEU A 157 3.60 -23.50 -16.87
CA LEU A 157 3.19 -22.13 -17.15
C LEU A 157 1.80 -22.10 -17.78
N GLN A 158 1.49 -23.04 -18.67
CA GLN A 158 0.16 -23.16 -19.27
C GLN A 158 -0.90 -23.46 -18.21
N ASP A 159 -0.63 -24.44 -17.32
CA ASP A 159 -1.55 -24.80 -16.24
C ASP A 159 -1.81 -23.62 -15.29
N LYS A 160 -0.74 -22.91 -14.93
CA LYS A 160 -0.80 -21.72 -14.09
C LYS A 160 -1.62 -20.60 -14.76
N THR A 161 -1.41 -20.39 -16.04
CA THR A 161 -2.15 -19.39 -16.82
C THR A 161 -3.63 -19.76 -16.95
N ARG A 162 -3.92 -21.04 -17.19
CA ARG A 162 -5.29 -21.53 -17.23
C ARG A 162 -6.02 -21.32 -15.90
N GLN A 163 -5.39 -21.67 -14.77
CA GLN A 163 -5.95 -21.45 -13.43
C GLN A 163 -6.23 -19.98 -13.15
N PHE A 164 -5.33 -19.10 -13.56
CA PHE A 164 -5.53 -17.66 -13.45
C PHE A 164 -6.74 -17.18 -14.27
N LEU A 165 -6.85 -17.60 -15.53
CA LEU A 165 -7.96 -17.22 -16.42
C LEU A 165 -9.30 -17.75 -15.92
N GLU A 166 -9.36 -19.00 -15.44
CA GLU A 166 -10.56 -19.58 -14.83
C GLU A 166 -11.00 -18.80 -13.58
N LEU A 167 -10.04 -18.41 -12.72
CA LEU A 167 -10.34 -17.62 -11.55
C LEU A 167 -10.82 -16.21 -11.92
N LEU A 168 -10.18 -15.57 -12.91
CA LEU A 168 -10.57 -14.26 -13.41
C LEU A 168 -11.99 -14.30 -13.97
N GLU A 169 -12.32 -15.30 -14.79
CA GLU A 169 -13.65 -15.43 -15.37
C GLU A 169 -14.72 -15.67 -14.29
N ARG A 170 -14.44 -16.50 -13.30
CA ARG A 170 -15.32 -16.68 -12.14
C ARG A 170 -15.60 -15.35 -11.42
N PHE A 171 -14.59 -14.50 -11.23
CA PHE A 171 -14.81 -13.19 -10.63
C PHE A 171 -15.64 -12.29 -11.53
N ARG A 172 -15.43 -12.34 -12.84
CA ARG A 172 -16.19 -11.56 -13.84
C ARG A 172 -17.66 -11.99 -13.90
N GLU A 173 -17.94 -13.27 -13.83
CA GLU A 173 -19.32 -13.77 -13.72
C GLU A 173 -19.97 -13.24 -12.43
N LYS A 174 -19.27 -13.34 -11.29
CA LYS A 174 -19.78 -12.94 -9.99
C LYS A 174 -20.04 -11.44 -9.90
N MET A 175 -19.23 -10.58 -10.53
CA MET A 175 -19.42 -9.12 -10.49
C MET A 175 -20.76 -8.66 -11.07
N THR A 176 -21.42 -9.49 -11.86
CA THR A 176 -22.70 -9.13 -12.50
C THR A 176 -23.86 -9.05 -11.51
N TYR A 177 -23.76 -9.72 -10.36
CA TYR A 177 -24.83 -9.81 -9.35
C TYR A 177 -24.38 -9.56 -7.91
N ALA A 178 -23.08 -9.61 -7.62
CA ALA A 178 -22.55 -9.43 -6.28
C ALA A 178 -22.35 -7.95 -5.94
N THR A 179 -22.38 -7.64 -4.65
CA THR A 179 -21.93 -6.34 -4.14
C THR A 179 -20.43 -6.22 -4.21
N VAL A 180 -19.88 -5.01 -4.07
CA VAL A 180 -18.42 -4.81 -4.07
C VAL A 180 -17.79 -5.47 -2.85
N SER A 181 -18.41 -5.36 -1.68
CA SER A 181 -17.93 -6.01 -0.46
C SER A 181 -17.93 -7.53 -0.57
N ASP A 182 -18.95 -8.14 -1.22
CA ASP A 182 -18.98 -9.58 -1.49
C ASP A 182 -17.87 -10.00 -2.46
N MET A 183 -17.56 -9.16 -3.45
CA MET A 183 -16.44 -9.39 -4.38
C MET A 183 -15.10 -9.39 -3.67
N ILE A 184 -14.85 -8.40 -2.78
CA ILE A 184 -13.63 -8.34 -1.98
C ILE A 184 -13.48 -9.58 -1.11
N GLN A 185 -14.56 -9.98 -0.43
CA GLN A 185 -14.54 -11.17 0.41
C GLN A 185 -14.24 -12.45 -0.39
N ASP A 186 -14.78 -12.56 -1.61
CA ASP A 186 -14.52 -13.72 -2.48
C ASP A 186 -13.07 -13.72 -2.99
N ILE A 187 -12.53 -12.57 -3.35
CA ILE A 187 -11.12 -12.43 -3.71
C ILE A 187 -10.23 -12.90 -2.55
N TYR A 188 -10.48 -12.46 -1.31
CA TYR A 188 -9.70 -12.91 -0.14
C TYR A 188 -9.82 -14.41 0.07
N ASN A 189 -11.03 -14.96 -0.03
CA ASN A 189 -11.28 -16.40 0.16
C ASN A 189 -10.55 -17.26 -0.89
N CYS A 190 -10.53 -16.83 -2.16
CA CYS A 190 -9.93 -17.59 -3.25
C CYS A 190 -8.42 -17.44 -3.33
N THR A 191 -7.90 -16.23 -3.07
CA THR A 191 -6.48 -15.91 -3.27
C THR A 191 -5.66 -15.93 -2.00
N LYS A 192 -6.30 -15.89 -0.82
CA LYS A 192 -5.65 -15.72 0.50
C LYS A 192 -4.77 -14.45 0.57
N LEU A 193 -5.12 -13.42 -0.20
CA LEU A 193 -4.37 -12.18 -0.33
C LEU A 193 -4.20 -11.48 1.02
N ASP A 194 -5.25 -11.43 1.83
CA ASP A 194 -5.27 -10.85 3.17
C ASP A 194 -4.23 -11.50 4.10
N TYR A 195 -4.16 -12.83 4.12
CA TYR A 195 -3.16 -13.58 4.90
C TYR A 195 -1.76 -13.37 4.36
N MET A 196 -1.58 -13.38 3.04
CA MET A 196 -0.28 -13.16 2.42
C MET A 196 0.26 -11.77 2.74
N MET A 197 -0.58 -10.74 2.65
CA MET A 197 -0.18 -9.37 2.97
C MET A 197 0.13 -9.19 4.45
N ALA A 198 -0.62 -9.85 5.35
CA ALA A 198 -0.36 -9.85 6.77
C ALA A 198 0.97 -10.54 7.15
N ALA A 199 1.45 -11.48 6.35
CA ALA A 199 2.72 -12.19 6.57
C ALA A 199 3.96 -11.41 6.07
N MET A 200 3.77 -10.33 5.34
CA MET A 200 4.87 -9.49 4.83
C MET A 200 5.33 -8.44 5.87
N SER A 201 6.43 -7.73 5.54
CA SER A 201 6.86 -6.57 6.32
C SER A 201 5.72 -5.57 6.47
N ASN A 202 5.57 -4.98 7.67
CA ASN A 202 4.44 -4.11 8.03
C ASN A 202 3.06 -4.77 7.88
N GLY A 203 2.98 -6.09 8.12
CA GLY A 203 1.77 -6.89 7.90
C GLY A 203 0.54 -6.40 8.64
N LEU A 204 0.68 -5.89 9.87
CA LEU A 204 -0.43 -5.31 10.64
C LEU A 204 -1.03 -4.09 9.92
N GLN A 205 -0.20 -3.18 9.39
CA GLN A 205 -0.66 -2.01 8.64
C GLN A 205 -1.33 -2.42 7.33
N ARG A 206 -0.75 -3.39 6.60
CA ARG A 206 -1.33 -3.91 5.36
C ARG A 206 -2.71 -4.52 5.59
N ARG A 207 -2.84 -5.29 6.66
CA ARG A 207 -4.13 -5.86 7.05
C ARG A 207 -5.14 -4.77 7.40
N ALA A 208 -4.76 -3.76 8.19
CA ALA A 208 -5.61 -2.62 8.51
C ALA A 208 -6.07 -1.87 7.24
N ASN A 209 -5.17 -1.69 6.26
CA ASN A 209 -5.52 -1.08 4.98
C ASN A 209 -6.55 -1.93 4.19
N LEU A 210 -6.41 -3.26 4.19
CA LEU A 210 -7.36 -4.16 3.53
C LEU A 210 -8.73 -4.18 4.26
N GLU A 211 -8.74 -4.09 5.59
CA GLU A 211 -9.96 -3.94 6.39
C GLU A 211 -10.65 -2.59 6.09
N LEU A 212 -9.90 -1.50 5.99
CA LEU A 212 -10.42 -0.19 5.59
C LEU A 212 -11.00 -0.21 4.16
N LEU A 213 -10.35 -0.90 3.22
CA LEU A 213 -10.90 -1.06 1.86
C LEU A 213 -12.27 -1.77 1.89
N MET A 214 -12.42 -2.76 2.77
CA MET A 214 -13.69 -3.47 2.96
C MET A 214 -14.77 -2.52 3.53
N GLU A 215 -14.40 -1.62 4.46
CA GLU A 215 -15.33 -0.62 5.01
C GLU A 215 -15.77 0.37 3.94
N VAL A 216 -14.84 0.90 3.15
CA VAL A 216 -15.12 1.79 2.00
C VAL A 216 -16.05 1.11 0.99
N ALA A 217 -15.84 -0.18 0.73
CA ALA A 217 -16.72 -0.94 -0.17
C ALA A 217 -18.14 -1.10 0.40
N ARG A 218 -18.29 -1.39 1.70
CA ARG A 218 -19.60 -1.49 2.35
C ARG A 218 -20.34 -0.15 2.35
N GLU A 219 -19.61 0.95 2.60
CA GLU A 219 -20.18 2.29 2.51
C GLU A 219 -20.66 2.58 1.09
N PHE A 220 -19.83 2.27 0.07
CA PHE A 220 -20.21 2.40 -1.34
C PHE A 220 -21.45 1.54 -1.66
N ASP A 221 -21.53 0.29 -1.20
CA ASP A 221 -22.67 -0.59 -1.42
C ASP A 221 -23.97 -0.06 -0.79
N SER A 222 -23.89 0.82 0.22
CA SER A 222 -25.03 1.50 0.82
C SER A 222 -25.57 2.66 -0.03
N THR A 223 -24.79 3.18 -0.97
CA THR A 223 -25.16 4.29 -1.85
C THR A 223 -26.11 3.87 -2.98
N SER A 224 -26.56 4.83 -3.78
CA SER A 224 -27.36 4.58 -4.99
C SER A 224 -26.50 4.03 -6.14
N TYR A 225 -25.18 4.19 -6.09
CA TYR A 225 -24.26 3.66 -7.08
C TYR A 225 -23.99 2.19 -6.80
N LYS A 226 -23.98 1.36 -7.86
CA LYS A 226 -23.84 -0.11 -7.72
C LYS A 226 -22.83 -0.64 -8.72
N GLY A 227 -22.21 -1.77 -8.32
CA GLY A 227 -21.34 -2.56 -9.17
C GLY A 227 -19.89 -2.13 -9.21
N LEU A 228 -19.05 -3.08 -9.58
CA LEU A 228 -17.58 -2.94 -9.53
C LEU A 228 -17.07 -1.81 -10.43
N HIS A 229 -17.63 -1.64 -11.63
CA HIS A 229 -17.26 -0.57 -12.55
C HIS A 229 -17.39 0.83 -11.91
N GLN A 230 -18.52 1.09 -11.25
CA GLN A 230 -18.75 2.37 -10.57
C GLN A 230 -17.83 2.54 -9.36
N PHE A 231 -17.51 1.46 -8.67
CA PHE A 231 -16.56 1.48 -7.55
C PHE A 231 -15.14 1.82 -8.01
N VAL A 232 -14.67 1.23 -9.12
CA VAL A 232 -13.36 1.57 -9.71
C VAL A 232 -13.29 3.07 -10.06
N ARG A 233 -14.34 3.61 -10.65
CA ARG A 233 -14.43 5.05 -10.95
C ARG A 233 -14.46 5.92 -9.69
N TYR A 234 -15.17 5.48 -8.67
CA TYR A 234 -15.22 6.16 -7.37
C TYR A 234 -13.83 6.26 -6.73
N ILE A 235 -13.09 5.14 -6.70
CA ILE A 235 -11.70 5.11 -6.18
C ILE A 235 -10.80 6.04 -7.01
N SER A 236 -10.87 5.99 -8.35
CA SER A 236 -10.07 6.85 -9.22
C SER A 236 -10.34 8.34 -8.94
N GLY A 237 -11.59 8.71 -8.76
CA GLY A 237 -11.96 10.09 -8.45
C GLY A 237 -11.56 10.55 -7.04
N ILE A 238 -11.40 9.65 -6.07
CA ILE A 238 -10.82 9.98 -4.75
C ILE A 238 -9.31 10.21 -4.93
N LYS A 239 -8.63 9.30 -5.63
CA LYS A 239 -7.18 9.38 -5.86
C LYS A 239 -6.77 10.69 -6.54
N GLU A 240 -7.49 11.10 -7.58
CA GLU A 240 -7.27 12.38 -8.26
C GLU A 240 -7.43 13.58 -7.32
N ARG A 241 -8.42 13.55 -6.42
CA ARG A 241 -8.65 14.62 -5.44
C ARG A 241 -7.59 14.68 -4.36
N GLU A 242 -7.06 13.55 -3.90
CA GLU A 242 -5.96 13.50 -2.95
C GLU A 242 -4.65 14.02 -3.56
N GLU A 243 -4.39 13.75 -4.84
CA GLU A 243 -3.27 14.31 -5.58
C GLU A 243 -3.39 15.84 -5.69
N ASP A 244 -4.56 16.36 -6.03
CA ASP A 244 -4.84 17.81 -6.11
C ASP A 244 -4.69 18.52 -4.75
N LEU A 245 -5.17 17.92 -3.68
CA LEU A 245 -5.02 18.48 -2.32
C LEU A 245 -3.55 18.51 -1.87
N GLY A 246 -2.73 17.55 -2.33
CA GLY A 246 -1.30 17.50 -2.08
C GLY A 246 -0.55 18.64 -2.77
N GLU A 247 -0.90 18.99 -4.01
CA GLU A 247 -0.32 20.11 -4.76
C GLU A 247 -0.78 21.48 -4.21
N ALA A 248 -2.05 21.62 -3.85
CA ALA A 248 -2.58 22.86 -3.29
C ALA A 248 -1.97 23.23 -1.92
N SER A 249 -1.56 22.28 -1.11
CA SER A 249 -0.90 22.51 0.18
C SER A 249 0.57 22.95 0.04
N LEU A 250 1.19 22.79 -1.13
CA LEU A 250 2.55 23.24 -1.44
C LEU A 250 2.61 24.67 -1.99
N SER A 251 1.44 25.28 -2.28
CA SER A 251 1.31 26.61 -2.90
C SER A 251 0.86 27.71 -1.94
N GLY A 252 0.79 27.43 -0.62
CA GLY A 252 0.36 28.35 0.43
C GLY A 252 1.55 28.92 1.22
#